data_27e0aae69b135dd6fa028b060165f125
#
_entry.id   27e0aae69b135dd6fa028b060165f125
#
_cell.length_a   1.000
_cell.length_b   1.000
_cell.length_c   1.000
_cell.angle_alpha   90.00
_cell.angle_beta   90.00
_cell.angle_gamma   90.00
#
_symmetry.space_group_name_H-M   'P 1'
#
loop_
_entity.id
_entity.type
_entity.pdbx_description
1 polymer ?
#
loop_
_entity_poly.entity_id
_entity_poly.type
_entity_poly.pdbx_seq_one_letter_code
_entity_poly.pdbx_strand_id
1 'polypeptide(L)'
;LCRASFGVRGANLPAILRAIVACGWFGIQTWIGGLALDALCRAAWPGWAGVPGGTAITFVVFWLIQVAVILKGTEGIKLLESWSAPLLLAGGGLLLLWAIRAGGGLGHLLAESERLRGGSGSFWALFPSALTACVGYWATLSLNIPDFTRYAKSQRSQMLGQTLGL
;
A
#
# COMPACT_ATOMS: atom_id res chain seq x y z
N LEU A 1 -21.24 12.65 0.48
CA LEU A 1 -22.06 11.42 0.58
C LEU A 1 -22.60 11.23 2.00
N CYS A 2 -21.77 11.26 3.04
CA CYS A 2 -22.22 11.03 4.42
C CYS A 2 -23.31 12.01 4.89
N ARG A 3 -23.36 13.24 4.37
CA ARG A 3 -24.40 14.23 4.74
C ARG A 3 -25.79 13.83 4.27
N ALA A 4 -25.91 13.12 3.16
CA ALA A 4 -27.21 12.66 2.67
C ALA A 4 -27.81 11.58 3.57
N SER A 5 -26.98 10.71 4.15
CA SER A 5 -27.42 9.59 4.98
C SER A 5 -27.50 9.95 6.48
N PHE A 6 -26.58 10.79 6.98
CA PHE A 6 -26.42 11.07 8.41
C PHE A 6 -26.81 12.51 8.79
N GLY A 7 -27.24 13.34 7.83
CA GLY A 7 -27.47 14.76 8.05
C GLY A 7 -26.18 15.55 8.30
N VAL A 8 -26.30 16.87 8.50
CA VAL A 8 -25.15 17.77 8.61
C VAL A 8 -24.31 17.50 9.87
N ARG A 9 -24.97 17.27 11.01
CA ARG A 9 -24.26 17.01 12.28
C ARG A 9 -23.81 15.57 12.41
N GLY A 10 -24.62 14.60 11.97
CA GLY A 10 -24.27 13.18 12.03
C GLY A 10 -23.11 12.78 11.11
N ALA A 11 -22.88 13.52 10.02
CA ALA A 11 -21.75 13.29 9.11
C ALA A 11 -20.38 13.51 9.77
N ASN A 12 -20.30 14.20 10.90
CA ASN A 12 -19.05 14.40 11.63
C ASN A 12 -18.52 13.10 12.24
N LEU A 13 -19.40 12.20 12.67
CA LEU A 13 -18.99 10.94 13.29
C LEU A 13 -18.19 10.04 12.33
N PRO A 14 -18.70 9.68 11.14
CA PRO A 14 -17.93 8.91 10.17
C PRO A 14 -16.68 9.65 9.68
N ALA A 15 -16.70 10.98 9.62
CA ALA A 15 -15.51 11.76 9.26
C ALA A 15 -14.40 11.64 10.30
N ILE A 16 -14.71 11.69 11.59
CA ILE A 16 -13.76 11.53 12.70
C ILE A 16 -13.20 10.09 12.70
N LEU A 17 -14.08 9.09 12.61
CA LEU A 17 -13.66 7.68 12.56
C LEU A 17 -12.70 7.41 11.38
N ARG A 18 -13.02 7.95 10.21
CA ARG A 18 -12.16 7.87 9.04
C ARG A 18 -10.80 8.53 9.29
N ALA A 19 -10.77 9.71 9.93
CA ALA A 19 -9.53 10.40 10.23
C ALA A 19 -8.65 9.59 11.19
N ILE A 20 -9.22 8.99 12.23
CA ILE A 20 -8.48 8.14 13.18
C ILE A 20 -7.86 6.93 12.47
N VAL A 21 -8.64 6.24 11.65
CA VAL A 21 -8.17 5.09 10.87
C VAL A 21 -7.07 5.50 9.88
N ALA A 22 -7.25 6.64 9.21
CA ALA A 22 -6.24 7.16 8.28
C ALA A 22 -4.92 7.52 9.00
N CYS A 23 -4.98 8.11 10.20
CA CYS A 23 -3.81 8.38 11.03
C CYS A 23 -3.07 7.08 11.43
N GLY A 24 -3.82 6.04 11.79
CA GLY A 24 -3.25 4.72 12.09
C GLY A 24 -2.47 4.14 10.90
N TRP A 25 -3.09 4.12 9.73
CA TRP A 25 -2.44 3.68 8.49
C TRP A 25 -1.24 4.56 8.10
N PHE A 26 -1.36 5.87 8.24
CA PHE A 26 -0.26 6.79 7.98
C PHE A 26 0.96 6.46 8.87
N GLY A 27 0.73 6.19 10.17
CA GLY A 27 1.80 5.81 11.09
C GLY A 27 2.48 4.49 10.69
N ILE A 28 1.70 3.45 10.38
CA ILE A 28 2.23 2.14 9.96
C ILE A 28 3.03 2.27 8.67
N GLN A 29 2.51 2.96 7.67
CA GLN A 29 3.20 3.14 6.38
C GLN A 29 4.45 4.00 6.52
N THR A 30 4.42 5.02 7.36
CA THR A 30 5.60 5.84 7.66
C THR A 30 6.70 4.99 8.31
N TRP A 31 6.34 4.12 9.24
CA TRP A 31 7.29 3.20 9.87
C TRP A 31 7.91 2.25 8.85
N ILE A 32 7.10 1.57 8.05
CA ILE A 32 7.57 0.64 7.01
C ILE A 32 8.45 1.37 5.98
N GLY A 33 8.04 2.57 5.55
CA GLY A 33 8.82 3.39 4.63
C GLY A 33 10.16 3.85 5.22
N GLY A 34 10.18 4.19 6.50
CA GLY A 34 11.41 4.49 7.25
C GLY A 34 12.37 3.30 7.29
N LEU A 35 11.86 2.08 7.57
CA LEU A 35 12.65 0.85 7.54
C LEU A 35 13.19 0.54 6.15
N ALA A 36 12.39 0.72 5.10
CA ALA A 36 12.82 0.53 3.72
C ALA A 36 13.95 1.51 3.36
N LEU A 37 13.82 2.77 3.75
CA LEU A 37 14.85 3.78 3.54
C LEU A 37 16.14 3.45 4.31
N ASP A 38 16.04 2.95 5.55
CA ASP A 38 17.19 2.48 6.33
C ASP A 38 17.90 1.32 5.63
N ALA A 39 17.15 0.36 5.10
CA ALA A 39 17.70 -0.76 4.34
C ALA A 39 18.43 -0.29 3.07
N LEU A 40 17.89 0.70 2.35
CA LEU A 40 18.54 1.30 1.19
C LEU A 40 19.84 2.04 1.59
N CYS A 41 19.81 2.79 2.69
CA CYS A 41 20.99 3.48 3.20
C CYS A 41 22.11 2.48 3.59
N ARG A 42 21.75 1.37 4.23
CA ARG A 42 22.68 0.28 4.56
C ARG A 42 23.29 -0.38 3.31
N ALA A 43 22.49 -0.58 2.28
CA ALA A 43 22.95 -1.16 1.03
C ALA A 43 23.87 -0.21 0.24
N ALA A 44 23.55 1.09 0.25
CA ALA A 44 24.30 2.09 -0.50
C ALA A 44 25.56 2.58 0.23
N TRP A 45 25.55 2.60 1.56
CA TRP A 45 26.64 3.12 2.37
C TRP A 45 26.96 2.19 3.55
N PRO A 46 28.07 1.41 3.47
CA PRO A 46 28.46 0.46 4.50
C PRO A 46 28.64 1.08 5.89
N GLY A 47 29.06 2.35 5.97
CA GLY A 47 29.19 3.10 7.23
C GLY A 47 27.88 3.41 7.94
N TRP A 48 26.74 3.34 7.24
CA TRP A 48 25.43 3.61 7.81
C TRP A 48 25.06 2.67 8.97
N ALA A 49 25.51 1.43 8.92
CA ALA A 49 25.26 0.44 9.99
C ALA A 49 25.80 0.87 11.36
N GLY A 50 26.82 1.73 11.39
CA GLY A 50 27.43 2.27 12.62
C GLY A 50 26.78 3.57 13.11
N VAL A 51 25.79 4.12 12.40
CA VAL A 51 25.13 5.38 12.80
C VAL A 51 24.15 5.13 13.93
N PRO A 52 24.37 5.69 15.13
CA PRO A 52 23.43 5.57 16.24
C PRO A 52 22.07 6.19 15.87
N GLY A 53 20.99 5.42 16.00
CA GLY A 53 19.65 5.93 15.66
C GLY A 53 19.36 6.08 14.16
N GLY A 54 20.13 5.44 13.28
CA GLY A 54 19.94 5.50 11.83
C GLY A 54 18.49 5.25 11.40
N THR A 55 17.84 4.24 11.97
CA THR A 55 16.43 3.93 11.71
C THR A 55 15.47 5.06 12.14
N ALA A 56 15.77 5.75 13.24
CA ALA A 56 14.96 6.91 13.66
C ALA A 56 15.14 8.09 12.71
N ILE A 57 16.36 8.30 12.22
CA ILE A 57 16.66 9.35 11.24
C ILE A 57 15.89 9.08 9.94
N THR A 58 15.95 7.86 9.41
CA THR A 58 15.23 7.50 8.17
C THR A 58 13.72 7.57 8.35
N PHE A 59 13.19 7.21 9.51
CA PHE A 59 11.78 7.40 9.85
C PHE A 59 11.38 8.88 9.77
N VAL A 60 12.14 9.76 10.43
CA VAL A 60 11.86 11.21 10.42
C VAL A 60 11.97 11.79 9.01
N VAL A 61 13.00 11.40 8.26
CA VAL A 61 13.17 11.84 6.86
C VAL A 61 11.99 11.40 6.01
N PHE A 62 11.58 10.14 6.11
CA PHE A 62 10.44 9.63 5.36
C PHE A 62 9.12 10.32 5.76
N TRP A 63 8.93 10.55 7.06
CA TRP A 63 7.80 11.31 7.57
C TRP A 63 7.75 12.74 7.00
N LEU A 64 8.89 13.44 6.99
CA LEU A 64 8.98 14.80 6.42
C LEU A 64 8.65 14.81 4.91
N ILE A 65 9.11 13.82 4.16
CA ILE A 65 8.75 13.67 2.74
C ILE A 65 7.24 13.53 2.58
N GLN A 66 6.60 12.66 3.37
CA GLN A 66 5.14 12.49 3.31
C GLN A 66 4.39 13.77 3.68
N VAL A 67 4.81 14.45 4.75
CA VAL A 67 4.22 15.74 5.14
C VAL A 67 4.35 16.78 4.02
N ALA A 68 5.51 16.86 3.38
CA ALA A 68 5.72 17.76 2.24
C ALA A 68 4.78 17.46 1.07
N VAL A 69 4.52 16.18 0.78
CA VAL A 69 3.54 15.77 -0.25
C VAL A 69 2.12 16.16 0.16
N ILE A 70 1.74 15.93 1.42
CA ILE A 70 0.41 16.28 1.95
C ILE A 70 0.18 17.78 1.88
N LEU A 71 1.17 18.59 2.21
CA LEU A 71 1.07 20.05 2.17
C LEU A 71 0.86 20.60 0.74
N LYS A 72 1.30 19.87 -0.29
CA LYS A 72 1.00 20.20 -1.70
C LYS A 72 -0.45 19.85 -2.10
N GLY A 73 -1.20 19.17 -1.22
CA GLY A 73 -2.58 18.80 -1.46
C GLY A 73 -2.76 17.80 -2.60
N THR A 74 -3.91 17.88 -3.28
CA THR A 74 -4.29 16.93 -4.33
C THR A 74 -3.32 16.90 -5.53
N GLU A 75 -2.67 18.01 -5.84
CA GLU A 75 -1.67 18.07 -6.92
C GLU A 75 -0.41 17.27 -6.58
N GLY A 76 0.05 17.34 -5.33
CA GLY A 76 1.18 16.53 -4.86
C GLY A 76 0.88 15.04 -4.89
N ILE A 77 -0.34 14.66 -4.49
CA ILE A 77 -0.79 13.26 -4.52
C ILE A 77 -0.86 12.73 -5.95
N LYS A 78 -1.48 13.48 -6.88
CA LYS A 78 -1.54 13.10 -8.30
C LYS A 78 -0.16 12.93 -8.93
N LEU A 79 0.76 13.84 -8.64
CA LEU A 79 2.14 13.74 -9.12
C LEU A 79 2.82 12.49 -8.60
N LEU A 80 2.69 12.21 -7.29
CA LEU A 80 3.24 11.02 -6.67
C LEU A 80 2.66 9.74 -7.28
N GLU A 81 1.34 9.65 -7.43
CA GLU A 81 0.67 8.49 -8.04
C GLU A 81 1.12 8.26 -9.48
N SER A 82 1.25 9.32 -10.27
CA SER A 82 1.68 9.22 -11.68
C SER A 82 3.08 8.64 -11.84
N TRP A 83 3.99 8.91 -10.89
CA TRP A 83 5.35 8.37 -10.89
C TRP A 83 5.46 7.03 -10.18
N SER A 84 4.69 6.83 -9.12
CA SER A 84 4.73 5.59 -8.33
C SER A 84 4.23 4.40 -9.11
N ALA A 85 3.16 4.54 -9.90
CA ALA A 85 2.56 3.44 -10.63
C ALA A 85 3.56 2.75 -11.60
N PRO A 86 4.24 3.47 -12.53
CA PRO A 86 5.22 2.83 -13.41
C PRO A 86 6.43 2.28 -12.64
N LEU A 87 6.87 2.94 -11.55
CA LEU A 87 7.97 2.45 -10.73
C LEU A 87 7.62 1.15 -10.00
N LEU A 88 6.40 1.04 -9.46
CA LEU A 88 5.93 -0.18 -8.81
C LEU A 88 5.78 -1.34 -9.79
N LEU A 89 5.26 -1.07 -11.00
CA LEU A 89 5.16 -2.09 -12.05
C LEU A 89 6.55 -2.56 -12.50
N ALA A 90 7.49 -1.63 -12.71
CA ALA A 90 8.84 -1.97 -13.07
C ALA A 90 9.55 -2.77 -11.95
N GLY A 91 9.42 -2.31 -10.70
CA GLY A 91 9.98 -3.00 -9.53
C GLY A 91 9.40 -4.40 -9.34
N GLY A 92 8.07 -4.55 -9.44
CA GLY A 92 7.39 -5.85 -9.38
C GLY A 92 7.84 -6.78 -10.51
N GLY A 93 7.96 -6.27 -11.74
CA GLY A 93 8.47 -7.03 -12.87
C GLY A 93 9.92 -7.49 -12.68
N LEU A 94 10.77 -6.60 -12.18
CA LEU A 94 12.19 -6.95 -11.88
C LEU A 94 12.28 -7.99 -10.76
N LEU A 95 11.49 -7.87 -9.70
CA LEU A 95 11.43 -8.86 -8.63
C LEU A 95 10.94 -10.21 -9.13
N LEU A 96 9.92 -10.22 -9.99
CA LEU A 96 9.41 -11.44 -10.61
C LEU A 96 10.48 -12.11 -11.48
N LEU A 97 11.16 -11.35 -12.33
CA LEU A 97 12.25 -11.84 -13.16
C LEU A 97 13.40 -12.39 -12.31
N TRP A 98 13.75 -11.68 -11.25
CA TRP A 98 14.78 -12.15 -10.31
C TRP A 98 14.34 -13.44 -9.62
N ALA A 99 13.12 -13.52 -9.13
CA ALA A 99 12.59 -14.72 -8.47
C ALA A 99 12.54 -15.94 -9.39
N ILE A 100 12.14 -15.75 -10.67
CA ILE A 100 12.15 -16.83 -11.67
C ILE A 100 13.56 -17.32 -11.92
N ARG A 101 14.55 -16.42 -12.07
CA ARG A 101 15.95 -16.80 -12.29
C ARG A 101 16.57 -17.45 -11.07
N ALA A 102 16.38 -16.88 -9.89
CA ALA A 102 16.93 -17.41 -8.64
C ALA A 102 16.28 -18.73 -8.22
N GLY A 103 14.99 -18.92 -8.53
CA GLY A 103 14.23 -20.13 -8.23
C GLY A 103 14.38 -21.27 -9.25
N GLY A 104 15.28 -21.15 -10.25
CA GLY A 104 15.48 -22.22 -11.23
C GLY A 104 14.38 -22.33 -12.31
N GLY A 105 13.57 -21.27 -12.46
CA GLY A 105 12.48 -21.20 -13.44
C GLY A 105 11.08 -21.27 -12.84
N LEU A 106 10.10 -20.89 -13.65
CA LEU A 106 8.71 -20.81 -13.22
C LEU A 106 8.15 -22.17 -12.76
N GLY A 107 8.51 -23.24 -13.46
CA GLY A 107 8.06 -24.60 -13.13
C GLY A 107 8.55 -25.07 -11.75
N HIS A 108 9.77 -24.75 -11.39
CA HIS A 108 10.33 -25.10 -10.09
C HIS A 108 9.66 -24.30 -8.95
N LEU A 109 9.40 -23.02 -9.17
CA LEU A 109 8.69 -22.20 -8.20
C LEU A 109 7.26 -22.67 -7.96
N LEU A 110 6.55 -23.09 -9.01
CA LEU A 110 5.21 -23.64 -8.89
C LEU A 110 5.22 -25.00 -8.16
N ALA A 111 6.16 -25.88 -8.48
CA ALA A 111 6.31 -27.17 -7.80
C ALA A 111 6.65 -27.01 -6.30
N GLU A 112 7.52 -26.06 -5.96
CA GLU A 112 7.85 -25.75 -4.57
C GLU A 112 6.66 -25.14 -3.82
N SER A 113 5.86 -24.31 -4.50
CA SER A 113 4.59 -23.80 -3.95
C SER A 113 3.61 -24.92 -3.63
N GLU A 114 3.48 -25.93 -4.50
CA GLU A 114 2.64 -27.11 -4.23
C GLU A 114 3.19 -27.96 -3.06
N ARG A 115 4.50 -28.11 -2.97
CA ARG A 115 5.16 -28.81 -1.87
C ARG A 115 4.91 -28.13 -0.51
N LEU A 116 5.02 -26.80 -0.46
CA LEU A 116 4.69 -26.02 0.74
C LEU A 116 3.20 -26.11 1.09
N ARG A 117 2.33 -26.19 0.09
CA ARG A 117 0.89 -26.37 0.26
C ARG A 117 0.54 -27.74 0.87
N GLY A 118 1.27 -28.78 0.53
CA GLY A 118 1.06 -30.14 1.07
C GLY A 118 1.33 -30.25 2.58
N GLY A 119 2.08 -29.32 3.17
CA GLY A 119 2.40 -29.27 4.60
C GLY A 119 1.50 -28.37 5.45
N SER A 120 0.74 -27.46 4.86
CA SER A 120 0.06 -26.36 5.58
C SER A 120 -1.46 -26.46 5.66
N GLY A 121 -2.07 -27.61 5.41
CA GLY A 121 -3.51 -27.80 5.55
C GLY A 121 -4.33 -27.48 4.28
N SER A 122 -5.63 -27.77 4.36
CA SER A 122 -6.56 -27.55 3.25
C SER A 122 -6.63 -26.09 2.84
N PHE A 123 -6.70 -25.83 1.52
CA PHE A 123 -6.98 -24.51 0.96
C PHE A 123 -8.14 -23.80 1.68
N TRP A 124 -9.20 -24.53 1.97
CA TRP A 124 -10.39 -24.00 2.64
C TRP A 124 -10.17 -23.60 4.10
N ALA A 125 -9.12 -24.10 4.75
CA ALA A 125 -8.76 -23.67 6.10
C ALA A 125 -8.04 -22.32 6.10
N LEU A 126 -7.25 -22.04 5.04
CA LEU A 126 -6.50 -20.77 4.91
C LEU A 126 -7.28 -19.68 4.17
N PHE A 127 -8.15 -20.07 3.23
CA PHE A 127 -8.87 -19.14 2.36
C PHE A 127 -9.69 -18.08 3.12
N PRO A 128 -10.48 -18.38 4.16
CA PRO A 128 -11.25 -17.36 4.86
C PRO A 128 -10.38 -16.31 5.54
N SER A 129 -9.27 -16.72 6.15
CA SER A 129 -8.35 -15.78 6.82
C SER A 129 -7.60 -14.91 5.82
N ALA A 130 -7.14 -15.48 4.70
CA ALA A 130 -6.49 -14.75 3.63
C ALA A 130 -7.46 -13.75 2.97
N LEU A 131 -8.70 -14.18 2.68
CA LEU A 131 -9.74 -13.31 2.14
C LEU A 131 -10.06 -12.16 3.10
N THR A 132 -10.21 -12.47 4.40
CA THR A 132 -10.47 -11.45 5.44
C THR A 132 -9.32 -10.44 5.52
N ALA A 133 -8.07 -10.89 5.42
CA ALA A 133 -6.91 -10.02 5.40
C ALA A 133 -6.91 -9.08 4.18
N CYS A 134 -7.20 -9.61 2.99
CA CYS A 134 -7.33 -8.80 1.76
C CYS A 134 -8.47 -7.78 1.87
N VAL A 135 -9.65 -8.21 2.29
CA VAL A 135 -10.81 -7.32 2.47
C VAL A 135 -10.52 -6.26 3.54
N GLY A 136 -9.90 -6.65 4.66
CA GLY A 136 -9.51 -5.73 5.74
C GLY A 136 -8.51 -4.67 5.30
N TYR A 137 -7.54 -5.05 4.47
CA TYR A 137 -6.55 -4.12 3.90
C TYR A 137 -7.23 -3.04 3.03
N TRP A 138 -8.21 -3.41 2.23
CA TRP A 138 -8.92 -2.52 1.32
C TRP A 138 -10.17 -1.84 1.93
N ALA A 139 -10.61 -2.25 3.11
CA ALA A 139 -11.85 -1.76 3.72
C ALA A 139 -11.90 -0.24 3.93
N THR A 140 -10.75 0.37 4.20
CA THR A 140 -10.64 1.84 4.36
C THR A 140 -10.88 2.62 3.08
N LEU A 141 -10.59 2.03 1.92
CA LEU A 141 -10.84 2.64 0.61
C LEU A 141 -12.32 2.82 0.31
N SER A 142 -13.18 1.96 0.83
CA SER A 142 -14.63 2.06 0.61
C SER A 142 -15.21 3.40 1.07
N LEU A 143 -14.67 3.99 2.14
CA LEU A 143 -15.05 5.31 2.63
C LEU A 143 -14.40 6.45 1.82
N ASN A 144 -13.27 6.19 1.17
CA ASN A 144 -12.47 7.18 0.44
C ASN A 144 -12.74 7.18 -1.07
N ILE A 145 -13.32 6.12 -1.59
CA ILE A 145 -13.64 5.97 -3.03
C ILE A 145 -14.31 7.21 -3.63
N PRO A 146 -15.29 7.85 -2.99
CA PRO A 146 -15.93 9.04 -3.54
C PRO A 146 -15.00 10.23 -3.73
N ASP A 147 -13.92 10.31 -2.98
CA ASP A 147 -12.94 11.40 -3.12
C ASP A 147 -12.15 11.27 -4.41
N PHE A 148 -11.93 10.04 -4.90
CA PHE A 148 -11.28 9.76 -6.17
C PHE A 148 -12.27 9.76 -7.33
N THR A 149 -13.40 9.10 -7.16
CA THR A 149 -14.39 8.91 -8.24
C THR A 149 -15.10 10.18 -8.66
N ARG A 150 -15.15 11.22 -7.82
CA ARG A 150 -15.68 12.55 -8.20
C ARG A 150 -14.94 13.19 -9.39
N TYR A 151 -13.72 12.75 -9.68
CA TYR A 151 -12.94 13.23 -10.83
C TYR A 151 -13.09 12.34 -12.07
N ALA A 152 -13.82 11.24 -11.97
CA ALA A 152 -14.02 10.34 -13.08
C ALA A 152 -14.91 10.98 -14.17
N LYS A 153 -14.49 10.88 -15.43
CA LYS A 153 -15.22 11.46 -16.58
C LYS A 153 -16.56 10.76 -16.87
N SER A 154 -16.68 9.49 -16.51
CA SER A 154 -17.89 8.70 -16.69
C SER A 154 -17.97 7.54 -15.72
N GLN A 155 -19.18 7.04 -15.45
CA GLN A 155 -19.43 5.85 -14.65
C GLN A 155 -18.68 4.62 -15.19
N ARG A 156 -18.63 4.48 -16.52
CA ARG A 156 -17.95 3.36 -17.19
C ARG A 156 -16.44 3.39 -16.96
N SER A 157 -15.82 4.58 -17.03
CA SER A 157 -14.39 4.77 -16.74
C SER A 157 -14.08 4.45 -15.27
N GLN A 158 -14.98 4.80 -14.37
CA GLN A 158 -14.85 4.48 -12.95
C GLN A 158 -14.90 2.97 -12.71
N MET A 159 -15.91 2.29 -13.27
CA MET A 159 -16.07 0.83 -13.12
C MET A 159 -14.87 0.08 -13.68
N LEU A 160 -14.43 0.41 -14.90
CA LEU A 160 -13.27 -0.22 -15.52
C LEU A 160 -11.98 0.05 -14.74
N GLY A 161 -11.77 1.29 -14.32
CA GLY A 161 -10.58 1.67 -13.53
C GLY A 161 -10.51 0.94 -12.19
N GLN A 162 -11.63 0.78 -11.49
CA GLN A 162 -11.67 0.04 -10.23
C GLN A 162 -11.52 -1.48 -10.43
N THR A 163 -12.09 -2.02 -11.48
CA THR A 163 -12.02 -3.48 -11.76
C THR A 163 -10.61 -3.91 -12.19
N LEU A 164 -9.90 -3.06 -12.93
CA LEU A 164 -8.57 -3.39 -13.46
C LEU A 164 -7.43 -2.89 -12.58
N GLY A 165 -7.66 -1.88 -11.74
CA GLY A 165 -6.63 -1.23 -10.93
C GLY A 165 -6.65 -1.60 -9.45
N LEU A 166 -7.67 -2.29 -8.98
CA LEU A 166 -7.81 -2.86 -7.64
C LEU A 166 -7.78 -4.37 -7.69
#